data_307901cb313a7b3de26eec61eb816aa1
#
_entry.id   307901cb313a7b3de26eec61eb816aa1
#
_cell.length_a   1.000
_cell.length_b   1.000
_cell.length_c   1.000
_cell.angle_alpha   90.00
_cell.angle_beta   90.00
_cell.angle_gamma   90.00
#
_symmetry.space_group_name_H-M   'P 1'
#
loop_
_entity.id
_entity.type
_entity.pdbx_description
1 polymer ?
#
loop_
_entity_poly.entity_id
_entity_poly.type
_entity_poly.pdbx_seq_one_letter_code
_entity_poly.pdbx_strand_id
1 'polypeptide(L)'
;GAGLGVKGAILGTVLAELVTAGGMMWYLCRRSPMLKLVGERGSFLPQRETLRKAFRISLPMGFEHMAICGAQIATTVIVAPLGIVAIAANSFAIIAESLCYMPGYGISEAATTLVGQSLGANRIRLLRRFANITVWSGMLIMGVMGALMYVAAPQIIGVMTPVEEIRTLGIEILRIEAFAEPMFAASIVAYGVFVGVGNTFVPSLMNFGSIWGVRLTLAAWLSPTMGLRGVWLAMCIELCFR
;
A
#
# COMPACT_ATOMS: atom_id res chain seq x y z
N GLY A 1 9.70 -8.83 -27.29
CA GLY A 1 10.10 -7.48 -26.96
C GLY A 1 10.98 -6.86 -28.03
N ALA A 2 10.91 -5.55 -28.22
CA ALA A 2 11.61 -4.81 -29.26
C ALA A 2 13.14 -4.69 -29.09
N GLY A 3 13.80 -5.59 -28.38
CA GLY A 3 15.26 -5.61 -28.20
C GLY A 3 15.87 -4.43 -27.40
N LEU A 4 15.03 -3.56 -26.82
CA LEU A 4 15.45 -2.35 -26.14
C LEU A 4 15.91 -2.57 -24.67
N GLY A 5 15.86 -3.80 -24.16
CA GLY A 5 16.29 -4.16 -22.81
C GLY A 5 15.66 -3.24 -21.74
N VAL A 6 16.51 -2.75 -20.81
CA VAL A 6 16.10 -1.86 -19.71
C VAL A 6 15.47 -0.54 -20.21
N LYS A 7 15.97 0.01 -21.32
CA LYS A 7 15.41 1.24 -21.92
C LYS A 7 13.97 1.03 -22.39
N GLY A 8 13.65 -0.15 -22.90
CA GLY A 8 12.28 -0.50 -23.33
C GLY A 8 11.32 -0.61 -22.15
N ALA A 9 11.76 -1.15 -21.02
CA ALA A 9 10.97 -1.23 -19.81
C ALA A 9 10.63 0.19 -19.27
N ILE A 10 11.63 1.08 -19.20
CA ILE A 10 11.45 2.46 -18.76
C ILE A 10 10.49 3.22 -19.70
N LEU A 11 10.67 3.09 -21.02
CA LEU A 11 9.77 3.71 -21.98
C LEU A 11 8.32 3.20 -21.86
N GLY A 12 8.14 1.91 -21.59
CA GLY A 12 6.81 1.33 -21.35
C GLY A 12 6.12 1.95 -20.13
N THR A 13 6.84 2.11 -19.02
CA THR A 13 6.32 2.74 -17.80
C THR A 13 5.96 4.20 -18.05
N VAL A 14 6.86 4.99 -18.65
CA VAL A 14 6.61 6.41 -18.97
C VAL A 14 5.40 6.59 -19.89
N LEU A 15 5.27 5.76 -20.92
CA LEU A 15 4.12 5.80 -21.82
C LEU A 15 2.81 5.44 -21.10
N ALA A 16 2.81 4.44 -20.26
CA ALA A 16 1.65 4.05 -19.47
C ALA A 16 1.19 5.18 -18.54
N GLU A 17 2.12 5.84 -17.85
CA GLU A 17 1.83 6.99 -16.99
C GLU A 17 1.30 8.19 -17.79
N LEU A 18 1.90 8.50 -18.94
CA LEU A 18 1.45 9.58 -19.81
C LEU A 18 0.03 9.34 -20.34
N VAL A 19 -0.29 8.12 -20.77
CA VAL A 19 -1.63 7.76 -21.22
C VAL A 19 -2.65 7.87 -20.09
N THR A 20 -2.30 7.38 -18.90
CA THR A 20 -3.17 7.46 -17.72
C THR A 20 -3.40 8.91 -17.29
N ALA A 21 -2.33 9.71 -17.17
CA ALA A 21 -2.42 11.11 -16.81
C ALA A 21 -3.21 11.93 -17.85
N GLY A 22 -2.95 11.69 -19.14
CA GLY A 22 -3.68 12.33 -20.25
C GLY A 22 -5.17 11.96 -20.26
N GLY A 23 -5.50 10.70 -20.05
CA GLY A 23 -6.88 10.21 -19.95
C GLY A 23 -7.62 10.81 -18.77
N MET A 24 -7.00 10.84 -17.58
CA MET A 24 -7.58 11.46 -16.39
C MET A 24 -7.76 12.97 -16.56
N MET A 25 -6.76 13.67 -17.11
CA MET A 25 -6.85 15.11 -17.38
C MET A 25 -7.97 15.42 -18.38
N TRP A 26 -8.07 14.65 -19.46
CA TRP A 26 -9.15 14.79 -20.43
C TRP A 26 -10.53 14.58 -19.80
N TYR A 27 -10.67 13.54 -18.96
CA TYR A 27 -11.92 13.27 -18.26
C TYR A 27 -12.30 14.39 -17.29
N LEU A 28 -11.34 14.86 -16.47
CA LEU A 28 -11.53 15.99 -15.54
C LEU A 28 -11.93 17.28 -16.26
N CYS A 29 -11.25 17.59 -17.37
CA CYS A 29 -11.50 18.82 -18.10
C CYS A 29 -12.83 18.85 -18.87
N ARG A 30 -13.30 17.68 -19.36
CA ARG A 30 -14.43 17.67 -20.29
C ARG A 30 -15.67 16.89 -19.81
N ARG A 31 -15.51 15.84 -19.01
CA ARG A 31 -16.59 14.92 -18.65
C ARG A 31 -17.06 15.02 -17.21
N SER A 32 -16.22 15.47 -16.28
CA SER A 32 -16.61 15.55 -14.88
C SER A 32 -17.64 16.67 -14.67
N PRO A 33 -18.85 16.38 -14.15
CA PRO A 33 -19.85 17.43 -13.88
C PRO A 33 -19.52 18.26 -12.65
N MET A 34 -18.70 17.74 -11.72
CA MET A 34 -18.35 18.41 -10.45
C MET A 34 -16.97 19.08 -10.45
N LEU A 35 -16.05 18.62 -11.32
CA LEU A 35 -14.64 19.05 -11.33
C LEU A 35 -14.23 19.62 -12.69
N LYS A 36 -15.20 20.13 -13.47
CA LYS A 36 -14.92 20.68 -14.79
C LYS A 36 -14.06 21.93 -14.71
N LEU A 37 -12.78 21.79 -15.02
CA LEU A 37 -11.81 22.91 -15.00
C LEU A 37 -11.98 23.90 -16.16
N VAL A 38 -12.58 23.44 -17.28
CA VAL A 38 -12.78 24.26 -18.48
C VAL A 38 -14.11 24.99 -18.39
N GLY A 39 -14.07 26.32 -18.31
CA GLY A 39 -15.25 27.18 -18.26
C GLY A 39 -15.57 27.79 -16.89
N GLU A 40 -14.80 27.47 -15.85
CA GLU A 40 -14.90 28.13 -14.55
C GLU A 40 -14.24 29.51 -14.60
N ARG A 41 -15.02 30.56 -14.28
CA ARG A 41 -14.53 31.95 -14.15
C ARG A 41 -14.07 32.21 -12.72
N GLY A 42 -13.02 31.52 -12.29
CA GLY A 42 -12.42 31.67 -10.96
C GLY A 42 -10.96 32.03 -11.01
N SER A 43 -10.42 32.63 -9.95
CA SER A 43 -8.98 32.82 -9.80
C SER A 43 -8.33 31.47 -9.48
N PHE A 44 -7.36 31.05 -10.31
CA PHE A 44 -6.54 29.86 -10.06
C PHE A 44 -5.45 30.11 -8.99
N LEU A 45 -5.40 31.30 -8.40
CA LEU A 45 -4.46 31.59 -7.32
C LEU A 45 -4.91 30.87 -6.05
N PRO A 46 -4.03 30.05 -5.45
CA PRO A 46 -4.37 29.29 -4.24
C PRO A 46 -4.63 30.27 -3.08
N GLN A 47 -5.82 30.15 -2.49
CA GLN A 47 -6.15 30.91 -1.29
C GLN A 47 -5.33 30.39 -0.10
N ARG A 48 -4.80 31.28 0.73
CA ARG A 48 -3.95 30.95 1.88
C ARG A 48 -4.60 29.95 2.84
N GLU A 49 -5.91 30.03 3.02
CA GLU A 49 -6.66 29.10 3.89
C GLU A 49 -6.71 27.70 3.30
N THR A 50 -7.00 27.57 2.01
CA THR A 50 -7.00 26.30 1.29
C THR A 50 -5.61 25.67 1.29
N LEU A 51 -4.58 26.47 1.04
CA LEU A 51 -3.20 26.02 1.07
C LEU A 51 -2.80 25.50 2.46
N ARG A 52 -3.18 26.21 3.52
CA ARG A 52 -2.92 25.78 4.91
C ARG A 52 -3.61 24.47 5.25
N LYS A 53 -4.86 24.28 4.81
CA LYS A 53 -5.61 23.01 4.99
C LYS A 53 -4.93 21.88 4.21
N ALA A 54 -4.56 22.13 2.96
CA ALA A 54 -3.86 21.16 2.14
C ALA A 54 -2.53 20.72 2.78
N PHE A 55 -1.69 21.68 3.20
CA PHE A 55 -0.43 21.36 3.89
C PHE A 55 -0.62 20.59 5.19
N ARG A 56 -1.64 20.93 5.96
CA ARG A 56 -1.94 20.22 7.23
C ARG A 56 -2.29 18.74 7.02
N ILE A 57 -2.90 18.41 5.89
CA ILE A 57 -3.29 17.03 5.56
C ILE A 57 -2.14 16.31 4.85
N SER A 58 -1.53 16.96 3.84
CA SER A 58 -0.54 16.30 2.99
C SER A 58 0.83 16.12 3.65
N LEU A 59 1.22 17.02 4.58
CA LEU A 59 2.53 16.95 5.20
C LEU A 59 2.73 15.67 6.04
N PRO A 60 1.80 15.27 6.96
CA PRO A 60 1.94 14.01 7.68
C PRO A 60 1.94 12.79 6.74
N MET A 61 1.08 12.78 5.70
CA MET A 61 1.05 11.71 4.70
C MET A 61 2.38 11.61 3.92
N GLY A 62 2.97 12.74 3.55
CA GLY A 62 4.27 12.79 2.90
C GLY A 62 5.39 12.22 3.76
N PHE A 63 5.43 12.62 5.04
CA PHE A 63 6.39 12.05 6.00
C PHE A 63 6.20 10.56 6.20
N GLU A 64 4.96 10.09 6.29
CA GLU A 64 4.65 8.67 6.40
C GLU A 64 5.15 7.90 5.18
N HIS A 65 4.88 8.40 3.97
CA HIS A 65 5.36 7.76 2.75
C HIS A 65 6.88 7.68 2.67
N MET A 66 7.58 8.75 3.08
CA MET A 66 9.04 8.75 3.22
C MET A 66 9.51 7.72 4.26
N ALA A 67 8.80 7.59 5.37
CA ALA A 67 9.12 6.62 6.41
C ALA A 67 8.93 5.18 5.92
N ILE A 68 7.87 4.89 5.16
CA ILE A 68 7.62 3.58 4.53
C ILE A 68 8.74 3.25 3.52
N CYS A 69 9.09 4.17 2.63
CA CYS A 69 10.19 3.98 1.68
C CYS A 69 11.53 3.76 2.40
N GLY A 70 11.80 4.54 3.45
CA GLY A 70 12.98 4.36 4.28
C GLY A 70 13.03 2.99 4.96
N ALA A 71 11.89 2.51 5.46
CA ALA A 71 11.79 1.19 6.07
C ALA A 71 11.99 0.05 5.06
N GLN A 72 11.54 0.20 3.81
CA GLN A 72 11.82 -0.76 2.74
C GLN A 72 13.31 -0.84 2.43
N ILE A 73 14.00 0.31 2.38
CA ILE A 73 15.46 0.35 2.23
C ILE A 73 16.13 -0.33 3.41
N ALA A 74 15.73 -0.02 4.65
CA ALA A 74 16.28 -0.64 5.85
C ALA A 74 16.05 -2.16 5.87
N THR A 75 14.88 -2.63 5.47
CA THR A 75 14.58 -4.06 5.33
C THR A 75 15.50 -4.71 4.29
N THR A 76 15.75 -4.05 3.17
CA THR A 76 16.69 -4.54 2.14
C THR A 76 18.11 -4.64 2.69
N VAL A 77 18.55 -3.67 3.49
CA VAL A 77 19.86 -3.71 4.17
C VAL A 77 19.96 -4.87 5.17
N ILE A 78 18.88 -5.19 5.87
CA ILE A 78 18.82 -6.36 6.79
C ILE A 78 18.85 -7.67 6.01
N VAL A 79 18.22 -7.73 4.83
CA VAL A 79 18.18 -8.93 3.98
C VAL A 79 19.48 -9.13 3.19
N ALA A 80 20.20 -8.07 2.85
CA ALA A 80 21.40 -8.14 2.01
C ALA A 80 22.46 -9.14 2.50
N PRO A 81 22.80 -9.22 3.80
CA PRO A 81 23.77 -10.20 4.32
C PRO A 81 23.34 -11.67 4.18
N LEU A 82 22.03 -11.93 3.96
CA LEU A 82 21.49 -13.29 3.79
C LEU A 82 21.80 -13.91 2.42
N GLY A 83 22.36 -13.13 1.51
CA GLY A 83 22.82 -13.60 0.20
C GLY A 83 21.83 -13.32 -0.94
N ILE A 84 22.30 -13.61 -2.17
CA ILE A 84 21.57 -13.29 -3.41
C ILE A 84 20.22 -14.01 -3.51
N VAL A 85 20.16 -15.26 -3.05
CA VAL A 85 18.93 -16.07 -3.06
C VAL A 85 17.86 -15.41 -2.20
N ALA A 86 18.21 -14.92 -1.00
CA ALA A 86 17.28 -14.24 -0.11
C ALA A 86 16.80 -12.90 -0.69
N ILE A 87 17.69 -12.11 -1.30
CA ILE A 87 17.31 -10.85 -1.96
C ILE A 87 16.33 -11.10 -3.11
N ALA A 88 16.60 -12.11 -3.94
CA ALA A 88 15.75 -12.46 -5.06
C ALA A 88 14.37 -12.98 -4.59
N ALA A 89 14.35 -13.89 -3.61
CA ALA A 89 13.11 -14.40 -3.02
C ALA A 89 12.27 -13.28 -2.40
N ASN A 90 12.90 -12.37 -1.65
CA ASN A 90 12.25 -11.20 -1.08
C ASN A 90 11.62 -10.30 -2.17
N SER A 91 12.34 -10.04 -3.25
CA SER A 91 11.85 -9.20 -4.35
C SER A 91 10.65 -9.82 -5.06
N PHE A 92 10.69 -11.12 -5.34
CA PHE A 92 9.56 -11.82 -5.96
C PHE A 92 8.35 -11.90 -5.02
N ALA A 93 8.57 -12.13 -3.74
CA ALA A 93 7.50 -12.18 -2.76
C ALA A 93 6.81 -10.81 -2.60
N ILE A 94 7.54 -9.69 -2.55
CA ILE A 94 6.97 -8.34 -2.51
C ILE A 94 6.09 -8.08 -3.75
N ILE A 95 6.52 -8.51 -4.94
CA ILE A 95 5.71 -8.36 -6.16
C ILE A 95 4.43 -9.21 -6.07
N ALA A 96 4.53 -10.44 -5.58
CA ALA A 96 3.38 -11.32 -5.41
C ALA A 96 2.39 -10.80 -4.36
N GLU A 97 2.88 -10.31 -3.23
CA GLU A 97 2.10 -9.66 -2.16
C GLU A 97 1.37 -8.43 -2.69
N SER A 98 2.00 -7.65 -3.58
CA SER A 98 1.39 -6.44 -4.12
C SER A 98 0.05 -6.69 -4.83
N LEU A 99 -0.12 -7.84 -5.46
CA LEU A 99 -1.39 -8.25 -6.06
C LEU A 99 -2.47 -8.50 -5.01
N CYS A 100 -2.08 -8.91 -3.81
CA CYS A 100 -3.00 -9.22 -2.72
C CYS A 100 -3.54 -7.95 -2.05
N TYR A 101 -2.68 -6.96 -1.78
CA TYR A 101 -3.11 -5.75 -1.08
C TYR A 101 -3.73 -4.66 -1.97
N MET A 102 -3.59 -4.71 -3.30
CA MET A 102 -4.19 -3.72 -4.21
C MET A 102 -5.71 -3.53 -4.03
N PRO A 103 -6.53 -4.58 -3.88
CA PRO A 103 -7.95 -4.41 -3.57
C PRO A 103 -8.20 -3.67 -2.25
N GLY A 104 -7.34 -3.88 -1.24
CA GLY A 104 -7.39 -3.17 0.04
C GLY A 104 -7.24 -1.66 -0.12
N TYR A 105 -6.28 -1.21 -0.94
CA TYR A 105 -6.13 0.21 -1.27
C TYR A 105 -7.37 0.78 -1.99
N GLY A 106 -7.95 0.03 -2.94
CA GLY A 106 -9.18 0.45 -3.61
C GLY A 106 -10.35 0.65 -2.63
N ILE A 107 -10.49 -0.23 -1.64
CA ILE A 107 -11.50 -0.10 -0.59
C ILE A 107 -11.19 1.08 0.34
N SER A 108 -9.93 1.33 0.64
CA SER A 108 -9.46 2.47 1.45
C SER A 108 -9.82 3.80 0.79
N GLU A 109 -9.63 3.95 -0.52
CA GLU A 109 -10.01 5.14 -1.27
C GLU A 109 -11.54 5.34 -1.27
N ALA A 110 -12.30 4.26 -1.43
CA ALA A 110 -13.75 4.31 -1.30
C ALA A 110 -14.18 4.71 0.12
N ALA A 111 -13.53 4.18 1.16
CA ALA A 111 -13.79 4.55 2.55
C ALA A 111 -13.51 6.04 2.80
N THR A 112 -12.38 6.54 2.31
CA THR A 112 -12.00 7.96 2.40
C THR A 112 -13.09 8.86 1.82
N THR A 113 -13.58 8.52 0.63
CA THR A 113 -14.62 9.28 -0.06
C THR A 113 -15.98 9.24 0.68
N LEU A 114 -16.46 8.05 1.05
CA LEU A 114 -17.75 7.86 1.71
C LEU A 114 -17.78 8.51 3.10
N VAL A 115 -16.69 8.36 3.84
CA VAL A 115 -16.54 8.96 5.17
C VAL A 115 -16.46 10.48 5.07
N GLY A 116 -15.67 11.01 4.14
CA GLY A 116 -15.55 12.45 3.91
C GLY A 116 -16.88 13.10 3.51
N GLN A 117 -17.63 12.49 2.60
CA GLN A 117 -18.98 12.94 2.20
C GLN A 117 -19.97 12.89 3.38
N SER A 118 -19.93 11.82 4.17
CA SER A 118 -20.81 11.66 5.33
C SER A 118 -20.52 12.69 6.42
N LEU A 119 -19.25 13.03 6.61
CA LEU A 119 -18.80 14.07 7.53
C LEU A 119 -19.26 15.46 7.04
N GLY A 120 -19.05 15.76 5.75
CA GLY A 120 -19.49 17.02 5.14
C GLY A 120 -21.00 17.21 5.19
N ALA A 121 -21.77 16.12 5.12
CA ALA A 121 -23.23 16.12 5.30
C ALA A 121 -23.70 16.15 6.78
N ASN A 122 -22.76 16.19 7.74
CA ASN A 122 -23.01 16.14 9.19
C ASN A 122 -23.80 14.88 9.64
N ARG A 123 -23.65 13.75 8.93
CA ARG A 123 -24.33 12.48 9.20
C ARG A 123 -23.42 11.48 9.91
N ILE A 124 -23.12 11.71 11.19
CA ILE A 124 -22.17 10.89 11.97
C ILE A 124 -22.57 9.41 12.06
N ARG A 125 -23.88 9.09 12.13
CA ARG A 125 -24.33 7.68 12.13
C ARG A 125 -23.98 6.97 10.82
N LEU A 126 -24.13 7.65 9.70
CA LEU A 126 -23.80 7.13 8.37
C LEU A 126 -22.28 6.93 8.20
N LEU A 127 -21.50 7.91 8.68
CA LEU A 127 -20.04 7.82 8.72
C LEU A 127 -19.58 6.56 9.45
N ARG A 128 -20.04 6.31 10.68
CA ARG A 128 -19.68 5.11 11.45
C ARG A 128 -20.10 3.82 10.74
N ARG A 129 -21.26 3.82 10.10
CA ARG A 129 -21.74 2.66 9.35
C ARG A 129 -20.86 2.36 8.12
N PHE A 130 -20.50 3.38 7.36
CA PHE A 130 -19.60 3.22 6.22
C PHE A 130 -18.19 2.78 6.65
N ALA A 131 -17.64 3.38 7.72
CA ALA A 131 -16.35 2.96 8.26
C ALA A 131 -16.34 1.47 8.63
N ASN A 132 -17.35 1.00 9.36
CA ASN A 132 -17.44 -0.41 9.73
C ASN A 132 -17.60 -1.34 8.51
N ILE A 133 -18.51 -0.98 7.58
CA ILE A 133 -18.75 -1.81 6.39
C ILE A 133 -17.47 -1.90 5.54
N THR A 134 -16.79 -0.79 5.32
CA THR A 134 -15.56 -0.79 4.49
C THR A 134 -14.42 -1.56 5.14
N VAL A 135 -14.23 -1.45 6.47
CA VAL A 135 -13.21 -2.22 7.19
C VAL A 135 -13.50 -3.72 7.11
N TRP A 136 -14.73 -4.15 7.43
CA TRP A 136 -15.08 -5.57 7.37
C TRP A 136 -15.04 -6.14 5.95
N SER A 137 -15.49 -5.38 4.94
CA SER A 137 -15.40 -5.81 3.54
C SER A 137 -13.94 -5.90 3.08
N GLY A 138 -13.08 -4.97 3.52
CA GLY A 138 -11.65 -5.03 3.26
C GLY A 138 -11.00 -6.29 3.86
N MET A 139 -11.26 -6.55 5.14
CA MET A 139 -10.78 -7.76 5.82
C MET A 139 -11.25 -9.04 5.13
N LEU A 140 -12.50 -9.11 4.72
CA LEU A 140 -13.06 -10.28 4.03
C LEU A 140 -12.40 -10.49 2.66
N ILE A 141 -12.31 -9.44 1.85
CA ILE A 141 -11.75 -9.52 0.50
C ILE A 141 -10.26 -9.87 0.55
N MET A 142 -9.47 -9.15 1.36
CA MET A 142 -8.04 -9.46 1.48
C MET A 142 -7.80 -10.79 2.21
N GLY A 143 -8.67 -11.21 3.12
CA GLY A 143 -8.62 -12.54 3.72
C GLY A 143 -8.82 -13.66 2.69
N VAL A 144 -9.78 -13.49 1.77
CA VAL A 144 -9.96 -14.42 0.64
C VAL A 144 -8.75 -14.39 -0.30
N MET A 145 -8.23 -13.21 -0.63
CA MET A 145 -7.02 -13.07 -1.45
C MET A 145 -5.80 -13.70 -0.78
N GLY A 146 -5.62 -13.52 0.53
CA GLY A 146 -4.57 -14.17 1.30
C GLY A 146 -4.69 -15.70 1.29
N ALA A 147 -5.91 -16.25 1.46
CA ALA A 147 -6.15 -17.68 1.35
C ALA A 147 -5.82 -18.21 -0.07
N LEU A 148 -6.22 -17.48 -1.10
CA LEU A 148 -5.87 -17.80 -2.49
C LEU A 148 -4.36 -17.74 -2.71
N MET A 149 -3.68 -16.71 -2.19
CA MET A 149 -2.23 -16.55 -2.27
C MET A 149 -1.51 -17.70 -1.55
N TYR A 150 -1.98 -18.12 -0.38
CA TYR A 150 -1.41 -19.24 0.37
C TYR A 150 -1.43 -20.55 -0.45
N VAL A 151 -2.55 -20.84 -1.13
CA VAL A 151 -2.71 -22.04 -1.95
C VAL A 151 -1.94 -21.90 -3.26
N ALA A 152 -2.01 -20.73 -3.91
CA ALA A 152 -1.40 -20.46 -5.21
C ALA A 152 0.08 -20.07 -5.14
N ALA A 153 0.68 -19.93 -3.95
CA ALA A 153 2.08 -19.53 -3.78
C ALA A 153 3.07 -20.34 -4.64
N PRO A 154 2.96 -21.68 -4.75
CA PRO A 154 3.85 -22.47 -5.60
C PRO A 154 3.76 -22.12 -7.08
N GLN A 155 2.54 -21.82 -7.56
CA GLN A 155 2.30 -21.44 -8.95
C GLN A 155 2.79 -20.01 -9.23
N ILE A 156 2.49 -19.08 -8.32
CA ILE A 156 2.87 -17.66 -8.45
C ILE A 156 4.40 -17.54 -8.52
N ILE A 157 5.11 -18.09 -7.54
CA ILE A 157 6.56 -18.03 -7.52
C ILE A 157 7.18 -18.89 -8.63
N GLY A 158 6.56 -20.03 -8.98
CA GLY A 158 7.02 -20.91 -10.06
C GLY A 158 7.01 -20.26 -11.43
N VAL A 159 6.10 -19.34 -11.70
CA VAL A 159 6.08 -18.53 -12.94
C VAL A 159 7.15 -17.46 -12.93
N MET A 160 7.53 -16.94 -11.75
CA MET A 160 8.48 -15.82 -11.61
C MET A 160 9.94 -16.29 -11.68
N THR A 161 10.24 -17.51 -11.21
CA THR A 161 11.62 -18.03 -11.19
C THR A 161 11.68 -19.55 -11.41
N PRO A 162 12.65 -20.02 -12.24
CA PRO A 162 12.95 -21.44 -12.39
C PRO A 162 13.91 -21.99 -11.31
N VAL A 163 14.52 -21.11 -10.49
CA VAL A 163 15.52 -21.49 -9.49
C VAL A 163 14.84 -22.06 -8.25
N GLU A 164 15.06 -23.33 -7.97
CA GLU A 164 14.36 -24.08 -6.89
C GLU A 164 14.62 -23.50 -5.50
N GLU A 165 15.83 -23.05 -5.19
CA GLU A 165 16.17 -22.45 -3.90
C GLU A 165 15.38 -21.16 -3.64
N ILE A 166 15.28 -20.29 -4.65
CA ILE A 166 14.51 -19.03 -4.57
C ILE A 166 13.02 -19.35 -4.46
N ARG A 167 12.57 -20.34 -5.22
CA ARG A 167 11.17 -20.78 -5.23
C ARG A 167 10.72 -21.30 -3.88
N THR A 168 11.48 -22.20 -3.28
CA THR A 168 11.15 -22.77 -1.96
C THR A 168 11.07 -21.72 -0.90
N LEU A 169 12.08 -20.84 -0.82
CA LEU A 169 12.11 -19.75 0.14
C LEU A 169 10.97 -18.74 -0.10
N GLY A 170 10.70 -18.37 -1.36
CA GLY A 170 9.63 -17.46 -1.74
C GLY A 170 8.23 -17.99 -1.37
N ILE A 171 7.97 -19.29 -1.55
CA ILE A 171 6.70 -19.92 -1.16
C ILE A 171 6.50 -19.85 0.35
N GLU A 172 7.54 -20.13 1.13
CA GLU A 172 7.46 -20.13 2.59
C GLU A 172 7.14 -18.75 3.14
N ILE A 173 7.83 -17.72 2.67
CA ILE A 173 7.62 -16.34 3.15
C ILE A 173 6.25 -15.80 2.72
N LEU A 174 5.77 -16.10 1.50
CA LEU A 174 4.41 -15.73 1.08
C LEU A 174 3.33 -16.39 1.95
N ARG A 175 3.54 -17.64 2.36
CA ARG A 175 2.62 -18.33 3.25
C ARG A 175 2.58 -17.72 4.64
N ILE A 176 3.71 -17.21 5.16
CA ILE A 176 3.74 -16.47 6.43
C ILE A 176 2.90 -15.21 6.32
N GLU A 177 3.05 -14.44 5.24
CA GLU A 177 2.35 -13.17 5.04
C GLU A 177 0.85 -13.34 4.83
N ALA A 178 0.43 -14.42 4.17
CA ALA A 178 -0.99 -14.71 3.91
C ALA A 178 -1.88 -14.67 5.17
N PHE A 179 -1.33 -14.97 6.34
CA PHE A 179 -2.05 -14.88 7.62
C PHE A 179 -2.25 -13.43 8.09
N ALA A 180 -1.37 -12.51 7.73
CA ALA A 180 -1.47 -11.12 8.11
C ALA A 180 -2.42 -10.29 7.23
N GLU A 181 -2.76 -10.78 6.04
CA GLU A 181 -3.57 -10.05 5.05
C GLU A 181 -4.89 -9.48 5.58
N PRO A 182 -5.71 -10.20 6.36
CA PRO A 182 -6.94 -9.62 6.91
C PRO A 182 -6.67 -8.44 7.87
N MET A 183 -5.63 -8.53 8.68
CA MET A 183 -5.24 -7.47 9.61
C MET A 183 -4.63 -6.30 8.87
N PHE A 184 -3.83 -6.57 7.85
CA PHE A 184 -3.31 -5.55 6.95
C PHE A 184 -4.44 -4.77 6.26
N ALA A 185 -5.48 -5.45 5.79
CA ALA A 185 -6.68 -4.81 5.26
C ALA A 185 -7.34 -3.85 6.26
N ALA A 186 -7.51 -4.30 7.51
CA ALA A 186 -8.07 -3.46 8.56
C ALA A 186 -7.26 -2.17 8.76
N SER A 187 -5.94 -2.29 8.77
CA SER A 187 -5.01 -1.15 8.90
C SER A 187 -5.12 -0.19 7.70
N ILE A 188 -5.05 -0.70 6.46
CA ILE A 188 -5.13 0.12 5.25
C ILE A 188 -6.48 0.86 5.17
N VAL A 189 -7.58 0.17 5.41
CA VAL A 189 -8.93 0.76 5.29
C VAL A 189 -9.20 1.72 6.46
N ALA A 190 -8.78 1.39 7.69
CA ALA A 190 -8.88 2.31 8.82
C ALA A 190 -8.10 3.61 8.57
N TYR A 191 -6.89 3.50 7.99
CA TYR A 191 -6.13 4.68 7.56
C TYR A 191 -6.95 5.55 6.60
N GLY A 192 -7.59 4.96 5.57
CA GLY A 192 -8.49 5.67 4.67
C GLY A 192 -9.66 6.37 5.37
N VAL A 193 -10.24 5.74 6.39
CA VAL A 193 -11.28 6.36 7.22
C VAL A 193 -10.75 7.60 7.94
N PHE A 194 -9.56 7.55 8.53
CA PHE A 194 -8.93 8.69 9.19
C PHE A 194 -8.60 9.82 8.22
N VAL A 195 -8.12 9.49 7.03
CA VAL A 195 -7.89 10.47 5.94
C VAL A 195 -9.21 11.14 5.55
N GLY A 196 -10.29 10.37 5.41
CA GLY A 196 -11.63 10.87 5.11
C GLY A 196 -12.19 11.84 6.16
N VAL A 197 -11.82 11.68 7.42
CA VAL A 197 -12.15 12.62 8.52
C VAL A 197 -11.20 13.83 8.53
N GLY A 198 -10.11 13.80 7.77
CA GLY A 198 -9.09 14.85 7.74
C GLY A 198 -8.07 14.79 8.89
N ASN A 199 -8.04 13.69 9.63
CA ASN A 199 -7.04 13.44 10.68
C ASN A 199 -5.99 12.45 10.18
N THR A 200 -4.94 12.97 9.58
CA THR A 200 -3.85 12.17 9.02
C THR A 200 -2.68 12.01 9.99
N PHE A 201 -2.55 12.88 10.97
CA PHE A 201 -1.40 12.91 11.87
C PHE A 201 -1.33 11.67 12.79
N VAL A 202 -2.47 11.31 13.41
CA VAL A 202 -2.51 10.17 14.37
C VAL A 202 -2.17 8.84 13.68
N PRO A 203 -2.85 8.47 12.57
CA PRO A 203 -2.53 7.21 11.90
C PRO A 203 -1.11 7.18 11.31
N SER A 204 -0.61 8.30 10.79
CA SER A 204 0.78 8.38 10.30
C SER A 204 1.80 8.15 11.42
N LEU A 205 1.56 8.70 12.61
CA LEU A 205 2.43 8.49 13.77
C LEU A 205 2.38 7.03 14.25
N MET A 206 1.19 6.42 14.26
CA MET A 206 1.02 5.00 14.61
C MET A 206 1.75 4.09 13.62
N ASN A 207 1.58 4.33 12.32
CA ASN A 207 2.27 3.57 11.28
C ASN A 207 3.80 3.73 11.37
N PHE A 208 4.27 4.95 11.58
CA PHE A 208 5.70 5.20 11.79
C PHE A 208 6.24 4.42 13.00
N GLY A 209 5.57 4.52 14.14
CA GLY A 209 5.97 3.82 15.36
C GLY A 209 5.93 2.30 15.21
N SER A 210 4.93 1.76 14.51
CA SER A 210 4.80 0.33 14.24
C SER A 210 5.92 -0.18 13.32
N ILE A 211 6.13 0.47 12.18
CA ILE A 211 7.12 0.04 11.19
C ILE A 211 8.54 0.16 11.72
N TRP A 212 8.90 1.31 12.29
CA TRP A 212 10.26 1.56 12.78
C TRP A 212 10.53 0.95 14.14
N GLY A 213 9.55 0.96 15.05
CA GLY A 213 9.70 0.45 16.42
C GLY A 213 9.50 -1.06 16.51
N VAL A 214 8.56 -1.65 15.80
CA VAL A 214 8.25 -3.08 15.92
C VAL A 214 8.87 -3.87 14.75
N ARG A 215 8.51 -3.52 13.50
CA ARG A 215 8.93 -4.30 12.33
C ARG A 215 10.43 -4.37 12.16
N LEU A 216 11.12 -3.23 12.12
CA LEU A 216 12.58 -3.20 11.88
C LEU A 216 13.38 -3.78 13.04
N THR A 217 12.97 -3.54 14.29
CA THR A 217 13.65 -4.11 15.46
C THR A 217 13.50 -5.63 15.52
N LEU A 218 12.28 -6.15 15.30
CA LEU A 218 12.05 -7.59 15.23
C LEU A 218 12.76 -8.23 14.03
N ALA A 219 12.74 -7.58 12.86
CA ALA A 219 13.44 -8.08 11.68
C ALA A 219 14.94 -8.18 11.91
N ALA A 220 15.56 -7.16 12.52
CA ALA A 220 16.98 -7.18 12.86
C ALA A 220 17.32 -8.26 13.90
N TRP A 221 16.41 -8.52 14.83
CA TRP A 221 16.62 -9.53 15.88
C TRP A 221 16.38 -10.97 15.38
N LEU A 222 15.38 -11.18 14.53
CA LEU A 222 15.03 -12.51 14.00
C LEU A 222 15.85 -12.90 12.75
N SER A 223 16.37 -11.94 12.01
CA SER A 223 17.14 -12.20 10.78
C SER A 223 18.38 -13.10 11.01
N PRO A 224 19.20 -12.94 12.09
CA PRO A 224 20.37 -13.80 12.30
C PRO A 224 20.02 -15.25 12.61
N THR A 225 18.85 -15.51 13.19
CA THR A 225 18.44 -16.86 13.64
C THR A 225 17.58 -17.58 12.62
N MET A 226 16.65 -16.87 11.94
CA MET A 226 15.66 -17.43 11.04
C MET A 226 15.85 -17.01 9.58
N GLY A 227 16.87 -16.17 9.29
CA GLY A 227 17.08 -15.66 7.95
C GLY A 227 15.91 -14.82 7.43
N LEU A 228 15.60 -14.96 6.14
CA LEU A 228 14.50 -14.23 5.48
C LEU A 228 13.12 -14.53 6.10
N ARG A 229 12.91 -15.75 6.57
CA ARG A 229 11.65 -16.13 7.28
C ARG A 229 11.43 -15.27 8.51
N GLY A 230 12.49 -14.95 9.26
CA GLY A 230 12.43 -14.08 10.43
C GLY A 230 12.03 -12.64 10.09
N VAL A 231 12.49 -12.12 8.95
CA VAL A 231 12.12 -10.78 8.48
C VAL A 231 10.63 -10.71 8.12
N TRP A 232 10.10 -11.71 7.41
CA TRP A 232 8.69 -11.77 7.05
C TRP A 232 7.77 -12.08 8.24
N LEU A 233 8.26 -12.89 9.19
CA LEU A 233 7.54 -13.09 10.45
C LEU A 233 7.44 -11.80 11.27
N ALA A 234 8.50 -10.98 11.31
CA ALA A 234 8.48 -9.67 11.95
C ALA A 234 7.46 -8.73 11.27
N MET A 235 7.34 -8.79 9.94
CA MET A 235 6.34 -8.06 9.18
C MET A 235 4.92 -8.52 9.53
N CYS A 236 4.68 -9.82 9.54
CA CYS A 236 3.39 -10.41 9.91
C CYS A 236 2.96 -10.02 11.34
N ILE A 237 3.87 -10.08 12.32
CA ILE A 237 3.60 -9.66 13.69
C ILE A 237 3.26 -8.16 13.75
N GLU A 238 4.03 -7.33 13.05
CA GLU A 238 3.80 -5.88 13.01
C GLU A 238 2.42 -5.56 12.42
N LEU A 239 2.03 -6.20 11.32
CA LEU A 239 0.73 -5.99 10.68
C LEU A 239 -0.44 -6.42 11.58
N CYS A 240 -0.25 -7.47 12.37
CA CYS A 240 -1.25 -7.88 13.37
C CYS A 240 -1.30 -6.94 14.59
N PHE A 241 -0.20 -6.25 14.90
CA PHE A 241 -0.12 -5.30 16.01
C PHE A 241 -0.68 -3.92 15.63
N ARG A 242 -0.55 -3.49 14.41
CA ARG A 242 -0.97 -2.19 13.86
C ARG A 242 -2.48 -2.07 13.71
#